data_24f5272cb36550eeae8e6dc4b0bf7a2b
#
_entry.id   24f5272cb36550eeae8e6dc4b0bf7a2b
#
_cell.length_a   1.000
_cell.length_b   1.000
_cell.length_c   1.000
_cell.angle_alpha   90.00
_cell.angle_beta   90.00
_cell.angle_gamma   90.00
#
_symmetry.space_group_name_H-M   'P 1'
#
loop_
_entity.id
_entity.type
_entity.pdbx_description
1 polymer ?
#
loop_
_entity_poly.entity_id
_entity_poly.type
_entity_poly.pdbx_seq_one_letter_code
_entity_poly.pdbx_strand_id
1 'polypeptide(L)'
;ESHQETFFERFFISRLIITALGVTTILTFVNASPIVVMSMLGFDRGGYSSIMAGTATISMLISFSAPLALGIFKQRTLLMTSQVLLACAGIVLSAAYFHDGQSHYYVFGLGLICAGFACGFGVAMSQALSPFSQQAGVASSLLGIAQVCSSAFYIWFMGFIGVSALNMLVFILVLGSVISLALILLIPKPVHDTHYEEIP
;
A
#
# COMPACT_ATOMS: atom_id res chain seq x y z
N GLU A 1 1.11 31.79 -10.27
CA GLU A 1 0.03 31.16 -9.47
C GLU A 1 -0.50 29.90 -10.14
N SER A 2 -0.81 29.92 -11.46
CA SER A 2 -1.40 28.75 -12.15
C SER A 2 -0.49 27.51 -12.20
N HIS A 3 0.83 27.67 -12.29
CA HIS A 3 1.76 26.53 -12.35
C HIS A 3 1.90 25.82 -10.99
N GLN A 4 1.88 26.55 -9.88
CA GLN A 4 1.94 25.95 -8.55
C GLN A 4 0.64 25.21 -8.21
N GLU A 5 -0.51 25.77 -8.51
CA GLU A 5 -1.80 25.13 -8.31
C GLU A 5 -1.90 23.81 -9.10
N THR A 6 -1.51 23.81 -10.38
CA THR A 6 -1.49 22.60 -11.22
C THR A 6 -0.56 21.54 -10.64
N PHE A 7 0.60 21.96 -10.13
CA PHE A 7 1.57 21.03 -9.53
C PHE A 7 1.04 20.41 -8.23
N PHE A 8 0.40 21.19 -7.36
CA PHE A 8 -0.23 20.69 -6.14
C PHE A 8 -1.40 19.75 -6.45
N GLU A 9 -2.21 20.04 -7.47
CA GLU A 9 -3.27 19.15 -7.92
C GLU A 9 -2.71 17.81 -8.40
N ARG A 10 -1.65 17.82 -9.20
CA ARG A 10 -1.00 16.60 -9.67
C ARG A 10 -0.41 15.81 -8.52
N PHE A 11 0.22 16.48 -7.57
CA PHE A 11 0.75 15.84 -6.38
C PHE A 11 -0.37 15.17 -5.56
N PHE A 12 -1.46 15.89 -5.30
CA PHE A 12 -2.61 15.35 -4.57
C PHE A 12 -3.20 14.12 -5.28
N ILE A 13 -3.43 14.21 -6.58
CA ILE A 13 -3.97 13.10 -7.38
C ILE A 13 -3.03 11.91 -7.35
N SER A 14 -1.71 12.13 -7.46
CA SER A 14 -0.74 11.04 -7.39
C SER A 14 -0.79 10.32 -6.05
N ARG A 15 -0.88 11.04 -4.95
CA ARG A 15 -0.96 10.45 -3.60
C ARG A 15 -2.32 9.82 -3.33
N LEU A 16 -3.39 10.35 -3.91
CA LEU A 16 -4.71 9.72 -3.92
C LEU A 16 -4.63 8.34 -4.61
N ILE A 17 -4.02 8.26 -5.77
CA ILE A 17 -3.87 7.00 -6.51
C ILE A 17 -3.01 6.02 -5.72
N ILE A 18 -1.88 6.44 -5.17
CA ILE A 18 -0.99 5.58 -4.39
C ILE A 18 -1.71 5.02 -3.17
N THR A 19 -2.44 5.84 -2.43
CA THR A 19 -3.20 5.40 -1.25
C THR A 19 -4.37 4.51 -1.62
N ALA A 20 -5.06 4.80 -2.72
CA ALA A 20 -6.15 3.96 -3.23
C ALA A 20 -5.63 2.57 -3.65
N LEU A 21 -4.49 2.51 -4.33
CA LEU A 21 -3.84 1.24 -4.68
C LEU A 21 -3.39 0.49 -3.42
N GLY A 22 -2.88 1.19 -2.41
CA GLY A 22 -2.50 0.60 -1.14
C GLY A 22 -3.68 -0.04 -0.40
N VAL A 23 -4.78 0.67 -0.29
CA VAL A 23 -6.01 0.14 0.35
C VAL A 23 -6.58 -1.02 -0.47
N THR A 24 -6.59 -0.92 -1.79
CA THR A 24 -7.01 -2.01 -2.67
C THR A 24 -6.16 -3.25 -2.44
N THR A 25 -4.85 -3.09 -2.32
CA THR A 25 -3.93 -4.19 -2.03
C THR A 25 -4.24 -4.85 -0.70
N ILE A 26 -4.40 -4.07 0.37
CA ILE A 26 -4.64 -4.64 1.70
C ILE A 26 -6.03 -5.28 1.83
N LEU A 27 -7.06 -4.71 1.21
CA LEU A 27 -8.39 -5.32 1.21
C LEU A 27 -8.44 -6.58 0.36
N THR A 28 -7.72 -6.61 -0.75
CA THR A 28 -7.55 -7.84 -1.55
C THR A 28 -6.80 -8.90 -0.75
N PHE A 29 -5.77 -8.52 -0.01
CA PHE A 29 -5.04 -9.41 0.91
C PHE A 29 -5.99 -10.00 1.97
N VAL A 30 -6.79 -9.18 2.62
CA VAL A 30 -7.76 -9.65 3.63
C VAL A 30 -8.78 -10.62 3.03
N ASN A 31 -9.24 -10.33 1.82
CA ASN A 31 -10.21 -11.17 1.11
C ASN A 31 -9.58 -12.49 0.63
N ALA A 32 -8.36 -12.45 0.14
CA ALA A 32 -7.67 -13.61 -0.46
C ALA A 32 -6.97 -14.49 0.56
N SER A 33 -6.53 -13.96 1.68
CA SER A 33 -5.68 -14.69 2.64
C SER A 33 -6.34 -15.96 3.20
N PRO A 34 -7.64 -15.99 3.58
CA PRO A 34 -8.26 -17.24 4.01
C PRO A 34 -8.29 -18.30 2.90
N ILE A 35 -8.53 -17.88 1.67
CA ILE A 35 -8.57 -18.80 0.52
C ILE A 35 -7.18 -19.38 0.27
N VAL A 36 -6.15 -18.58 0.27
CA VAL A 36 -4.77 -19.01 0.05
C VAL A 36 -4.30 -19.94 1.19
N VAL A 37 -4.49 -19.53 2.43
CA VAL A 37 -3.96 -20.26 3.59
C VAL A 37 -4.77 -21.52 3.88
N MET A 38 -6.09 -21.42 3.87
CA MET A 38 -6.95 -22.54 4.26
C MET A 38 -7.30 -23.44 3.09
N SER A 39 -7.75 -22.90 1.96
CA SER A 39 -8.21 -23.70 0.83
C SER A 39 -7.07 -24.22 -0.03
N MET A 40 -6.05 -23.42 -0.30
CA MET A 40 -4.91 -23.83 -1.13
C MET A 40 -3.85 -24.59 -0.34
N LEU A 41 -3.47 -24.09 0.85
CA LEU A 41 -2.39 -24.67 1.65
C LEU A 41 -2.88 -25.70 2.67
N GLY A 42 -4.18 -25.77 2.94
CA GLY A 42 -4.76 -26.77 3.82
C GLY A 42 -4.60 -26.51 5.31
N PHE A 43 -4.24 -25.29 5.72
CA PHE A 43 -4.21 -24.94 7.14
C PHE A 43 -5.61 -24.88 7.73
N ASP A 44 -5.74 -25.22 9.00
CA ASP A 44 -6.99 -25.09 9.76
C ASP A 44 -7.16 -23.64 10.26
N ARG A 45 -8.26 -23.38 10.97
CA ARG A 45 -8.54 -22.05 11.54
C ARG A 45 -7.45 -21.59 12.49
N GLY A 46 -6.91 -22.51 13.32
CA GLY A 46 -5.85 -22.19 14.26
C GLY A 46 -4.56 -21.80 13.54
N GLY A 47 -4.18 -22.54 12.50
CA GLY A 47 -3.04 -22.22 11.66
C GLY A 47 -3.20 -20.89 10.93
N TYR A 48 -4.37 -20.64 10.33
CA TYR A 48 -4.69 -19.37 9.70
C TYR A 48 -4.60 -18.19 10.68
N SER A 49 -5.20 -18.33 11.84
CA SER A 49 -5.16 -17.29 12.89
C SER A 49 -3.73 -17.00 13.35
N SER A 50 -2.91 -18.02 13.48
CA SER A 50 -1.49 -17.87 13.85
C SER A 50 -0.69 -17.11 12.79
N ILE A 51 -0.91 -17.42 11.51
CA ILE A 51 -0.28 -16.72 10.40
C ILE A 51 -0.73 -15.25 10.35
N MET A 52 -2.02 -15.00 10.51
CA MET A 52 -2.55 -13.62 10.54
C MET A 52 -2.02 -12.83 11.73
N ALA A 53 -1.91 -13.45 12.90
CA ALA A 53 -1.30 -12.83 14.08
C ALA A 53 0.17 -12.47 13.83
N GLY A 54 0.91 -13.34 13.16
CA GLY A 54 2.30 -13.08 12.77
C GLY A 54 2.43 -11.91 11.81
N THR A 55 1.61 -11.86 10.77
CA THR A 55 1.61 -10.74 9.82
C THR A 55 1.19 -9.42 10.47
N ALA A 56 0.20 -9.45 11.36
CA ALA A 56 -0.22 -8.28 12.13
C ALA A 56 0.90 -7.80 13.06
N THR A 57 1.65 -8.71 13.66
CA THR A 57 2.81 -8.36 14.50
C THR A 57 3.89 -7.65 13.67
N ILE A 58 4.18 -8.14 12.47
CA ILE A 58 5.12 -7.48 11.54
C ILE A 58 4.65 -6.06 11.22
N SER A 59 3.37 -5.90 10.87
CA SER A 59 2.78 -4.58 10.60
C SER A 59 2.90 -3.64 11.79
N MET A 60 2.61 -4.13 12.97
CA MET A 60 2.69 -3.36 14.20
C MET A 60 4.11 -2.89 14.49
N LEU A 61 5.09 -3.78 14.40
CA LEU A 61 6.50 -3.44 14.64
C LEU A 61 7.00 -2.40 13.64
N ILE A 62 6.67 -2.54 12.38
CA ILE A 62 7.06 -1.59 11.34
C ILE A 62 6.36 -0.24 11.55
N SER A 63 5.07 -0.24 11.88
CA SER A 63 4.32 1.00 12.13
C SER A 63 4.87 1.76 13.34
N PHE A 64 5.25 1.08 14.41
CA PHE A 64 5.89 1.72 15.56
C PHE A 64 7.30 2.21 15.25
N SER A 65 8.01 1.56 14.32
CA SER A 65 9.35 1.97 13.89
C SER A 65 9.32 3.13 12.89
N ALA A 66 8.20 3.39 12.24
CA ALA A 66 8.10 4.40 11.20
C ALA A 66 8.50 5.82 11.65
N PRO A 67 8.07 6.33 12.84
CA PRO A 67 8.52 7.63 13.32
C PRO A 67 10.03 7.71 13.52
N LEU A 68 10.66 6.61 13.99
CA LEU A 68 12.11 6.53 14.14
C LEU A 68 12.80 6.51 12.78
N ALA A 69 12.25 5.78 11.82
CA ALA A 69 12.77 5.71 10.45
C ALA A 69 12.70 7.06 9.74
N LEU A 70 11.65 7.86 9.98
CA LEU A 70 11.52 9.20 9.42
C LEU A 70 12.57 10.18 9.95
N GLY A 71 13.13 9.93 11.14
CA GLY A 71 14.26 10.69 11.67
C GLY A 71 15.59 10.41 10.98
N ILE A 72 15.70 9.26 10.29
CA ILE A 72 16.94 8.81 9.63
C ILE A 72 16.77 8.87 8.11
N PHE A 73 15.63 8.45 7.58
CA PHE A 73 15.35 8.33 6.15
C PHE A 73 14.35 9.38 5.70
N LYS A 74 14.44 9.76 4.43
CA LYS A 74 13.46 10.66 3.79
C LYS A 74 12.14 9.92 3.57
N GLN A 75 11.04 10.67 3.53
CA GLN A 75 9.71 10.13 3.21
C GLN A 75 9.71 9.37 1.88
N ARG A 76 10.39 9.91 0.87
CA ARG A 76 10.52 9.27 -0.46
C ARG A 76 11.15 7.89 -0.36
N THR A 77 12.19 7.72 0.46
CA THR A 77 12.86 6.43 0.66
C THR A 77 11.90 5.40 1.25
N LEU A 78 11.09 5.78 2.23
CA LEU A 78 10.11 4.88 2.83
C LEU A 78 9.00 4.51 1.84
N LEU A 79 8.52 5.46 1.04
CA LEU A 79 7.53 5.18 0.00
C LEU A 79 8.07 4.21 -1.04
N MET A 80 9.28 4.42 -1.52
CA MET A 80 9.91 3.55 -2.51
C MET A 80 10.16 2.15 -1.94
N THR A 81 10.66 2.06 -0.71
CA THR A 81 10.88 0.79 -0.01
C THR A 81 9.57 0.02 0.13
N SER A 82 8.50 0.69 0.52
CA SER A 82 7.15 0.12 0.60
C SER A 82 6.74 -0.53 -0.72
N GLN A 83 6.90 0.17 -1.83
CA GLN A 83 6.49 -0.33 -3.13
C GLN A 83 7.38 -1.48 -3.62
N VAL A 84 8.68 -1.44 -3.32
CA VAL A 84 9.60 -2.54 -3.61
C VAL A 84 9.22 -3.79 -2.82
N LEU A 85 8.87 -3.65 -1.54
CA LEU A 85 8.40 -4.78 -0.73
C LEU A 85 7.11 -5.38 -1.28
N LEU A 86 6.16 -4.57 -1.71
CA LEU A 86 4.91 -5.04 -2.31
C LEU A 86 5.16 -5.75 -3.65
N ALA A 87 6.05 -5.21 -4.48
CA ALA A 87 6.45 -5.86 -5.73
C ALA A 87 7.13 -7.21 -5.48
N CYS A 88 8.03 -7.27 -4.51
CA CYS A 88 8.68 -8.50 -4.10
C CYS A 88 7.66 -9.53 -3.59
N ALA A 89 6.66 -9.10 -2.84
CA ALA A 89 5.57 -9.97 -2.40
C ALA A 89 4.84 -10.60 -3.60
N GLY A 90 4.52 -9.79 -4.60
CA GLY A 90 3.90 -10.28 -5.83
C GLY A 90 4.76 -11.30 -6.56
N ILE A 91 6.05 -11.04 -6.66
CA ILE A 91 7.01 -11.95 -7.31
C ILE A 91 7.13 -13.27 -6.52
N VAL A 92 7.24 -13.19 -5.19
CA VAL A 92 7.35 -14.39 -4.33
C VAL A 92 6.12 -15.27 -4.43
N LEU A 93 4.92 -14.67 -4.38
CA LEU A 93 3.66 -15.41 -4.50
C LEU A 93 3.50 -16.04 -5.88
N SER A 94 3.86 -15.33 -6.95
CA SER A 94 3.85 -15.87 -8.30
C SER A 94 4.82 -17.02 -8.46
N ALA A 95 6.05 -16.87 -7.98
CA ALA A 95 7.06 -17.91 -8.05
C ALA A 95 6.64 -19.15 -7.26
N ALA A 96 6.07 -18.96 -6.07
CA ALA A 96 5.55 -20.07 -5.26
C ALA A 96 4.45 -20.84 -5.99
N TYR A 97 3.55 -20.12 -6.66
CA TYR A 97 2.44 -20.74 -7.39
C TYR A 97 2.93 -21.53 -8.62
N PHE A 98 3.81 -20.92 -9.44
CA PHE A 98 4.28 -21.54 -10.68
C PHE A 98 5.26 -22.70 -10.46
N HIS A 99 5.97 -22.72 -9.34
CA HIS A 99 6.97 -23.75 -9.03
C HIS A 99 6.52 -24.72 -7.93
N ASP A 100 5.23 -24.78 -7.63
CA ASP A 100 4.66 -25.61 -6.55
C ASP A 100 5.44 -25.47 -5.23
N GLY A 101 5.70 -24.21 -4.86
CA GLY A 101 6.48 -23.87 -3.68
C GLY A 101 5.84 -24.35 -2.39
N GLN A 102 6.67 -24.53 -1.37
CA GLN A 102 6.22 -24.94 -0.04
C GLN A 102 5.43 -23.81 0.63
N SER A 103 4.60 -24.16 1.62
CA SER A 103 3.72 -23.25 2.33
C SER A 103 4.44 -22.01 2.89
N HIS A 104 5.69 -22.18 3.36
CA HIS A 104 6.43 -21.06 3.95
C HIS A 104 6.75 -19.94 2.95
N TYR A 105 6.85 -20.22 1.66
CA TYR A 105 7.02 -19.18 0.63
C TYR A 105 5.77 -18.30 0.51
N TYR A 106 4.59 -18.92 0.56
CA TYR A 106 3.32 -18.16 0.58
C TYR A 106 3.20 -17.29 1.83
N VAL A 107 3.53 -17.86 2.99
CA VAL A 107 3.50 -17.12 4.26
C VAL A 107 4.48 -15.95 4.24
N PHE A 108 5.67 -16.15 3.70
CA PHE A 108 6.67 -15.10 3.53
C PHE A 108 6.14 -13.98 2.62
N GLY A 109 5.51 -14.32 1.51
CA GLY A 109 4.87 -13.35 0.62
C GLY A 109 3.79 -12.54 1.31
N LEU A 110 2.94 -13.18 2.09
CA LEU A 110 1.90 -12.49 2.87
C LEU A 110 2.52 -11.54 3.92
N GLY A 111 3.60 -11.96 4.55
CA GLY A 111 4.35 -11.11 5.49
C GLY A 111 4.96 -9.88 4.81
N LEU A 112 5.48 -10.03 3.60
CA LEU A 112 5.99 -8.92 2.80
C LEU A 112 4.90 -7.90 2.44
N ILE A 113 3.69 -8.35 2.17
CA ILE A 113 2.54 -7.46 1.92
C ILE A 113 2.29 -6.57 3.14
N CYS A 114 2.20 -7.17 4.31
CA CYS A 114 1.96 -6.43 5.55
C CYS A 114 3.10 -5.49 5.89
N ALA A 115 4.34 -5.91 5.69
CA ALA A 115 5.52 -5.07 5.88
C ALA A 115 5.53 -3.88 4.93
N GLY A 116 5.27 -4.12 3.65
CA GLY A 116 5.23 -3.07 2.64
C GLY A 116 4.13 -2.04 2.90
N PHE A 117 2.92 -2.50 3.20
CA PHE A 117 1.81 -1.61 3.51
C PHE A 117 2.11 -0.75 4.76
N ALA A 118 2.58 -1.37 5.83
CA ALA A 118 2.90 -0.67 7.08
C ALA A 118 4.03 0.35 6.91
N CYS A 119 4.99 0.07 6.04
CA CYS A 119 6.15 0.93 5.80
C CYS A 119 5.77 2.27 5.13
N GLY A 120 4.83 2.28 4.20
CA GLY A 120 4.62 3.42 3.33
C GLY A 120 3.25 4.08 3.36
N PHE A 121 2.20 3.38 3.78
CA PHE A 121 0.83 3.90 3.68
C PHE A 121 0.63 5.17 4.52
N GLY A 122 1.14 5.19 5.76
CA GLY A 122 1.03 6.36 6.63
C GLY A 122 1.73 7.59 6.04
N VAL A 123 2.89 7.39 5.44
CA VAL A 123 3.62 8.47 4.77
C VAL A 123 2.84 8.99 3.56
N ALA A 124 2.28 8.11 2.75
CA ALA A 124 1.47 8.49 1.58
C ALA A 124 0.21 9.26 1.99
N MET A 125 -0.50 8.80 3.03
CA MET A 125 -1.66 9.50 3.57
C MET A 125 -1.30 10.87 4.14
N SER A 126 -0.20 10.96 4.87
CA SER A 126 0.30 12.23 5.40
C SER A 126 0.60 13.22 4.27
N GLN A 127 1.23 12.77 3.21
CA GLN A 127 1.50 13.60 2.04
C GLN A 127 0.22 14.03 1.31
N ALA A 128 -0.75 13.14 1.18
CA ALA A 128 -2.03 13.45 0.54
C ALA A 128 -2.83 14.49 1.32
N LEU A 129 -2.76 14.46 2.66
CA LEU A 129 -3.50 15.37 3.53
C LEU A 129 -2.77 16.68 3.78
N SER A 130 -1.47 16.78 3.50
CA SER A 130 -0.67 17.96 3.85
C SER A 130 -1.18 19.27 3.26
N PRO A 131 -1.72 19.35 2.02
CA PRO A 131 -2.28 20.61 1.50
C PRO A 131 -3.58 21.04 2.17
N PHE A 132 -4.22 20.17 2.93
CA PHE A 132 -5.57 20.36 3.49
C PHE A 132 -5.58 20.38 5.02
N SER A 133 -4.54 20.92 5.65
CA SER A 133 -4.39 20.92 7.11
C SER A 133 -5.57 21.56 7.85
N GLN A 134 -6.23 22.57 7.24
CA GLN A 134 -7.40 23.23 7.82
C GLN A 134 -8.73 22.54 7.49
N GLN A 135 -8.73 21.64 6.52
CA GLN A 135 -9.90 20.87 6.06
C GLN A 135 -9.64 19.37 6.09
N ALA A 136 -8.82 18.93 7.04
CA ALA A 136 -8.36 17.56 7.12
C ALA A 136 -9.51 16.52 7.21
N GLY A 137 -10.59 16.86 7.91
CA GLY A 137 -11.75 15.98 8.01
C GLY A 137 -12.44 15.73 6.68
N VAL A 138 -12.64 16.76 5.87
CA VAL A 138 -13.25 16.65 4.55
C VAL A 138 -12.32 15.92 3.59
N ALA A 139 -11.03 16.29 3.58
CA ALA A 139 -10.04 15.67 2.71
C ALA A 139 -9.87 14.19 3.02
N SER A 140 -9.78 13.79 4.29
CA SER A 140 -9.66 12.37 4.67
C SER A 140 -10.92 11.57 4.33
N SER A 141 -12.10 12.18 4.43
CA SER A 141 -13.36 11.53 4.02
C SER A 141 -13.39 11.26 2.53
N LEU A 142 -13.00 12.25 1.71
CA LEU A 142 -12.92 12.09 0.26
C LEU A 142 -11.89 11.03 -0.15
N LEU A 143 -10.72 11.04 0.48
CA LEU A 143 -9.71 10.01 0.28
C LEU A 143 -10.24 8.62 0.66
N GLY A 144 -10.89 8.51 1.81
CA GLY A 144 -11.48 7.26 2.28
C GLY A 144 -12.54 6.70 1.33
N ILE A 145 -13.43 7.56 0.83
CA ILE A 145 -14.44 7.18 -0.15
C ILE A 145 -13.78 6.67 -1.44
N ALA A 146 -12.82 7.41 -1.98
CA ALA A 146 -12.11 7.01 -3.19
C ALA A 146 -11.38 5.68 -3.01
N GLN A 147 -10.72 5.49 -1.88
CA GLN A 147 -9.97 4.28 -1.54
C GLN A 147 -10.89 3.06 -1.44
N VAL A 148 -11.97 3.17 -0.68
CA VAL A 148 -12.90 2.05 -0.46
C VAL A 148 -13.68 1.73 -1.73
N CYS A 149 -14.16 2.74 -2.45
CA CYS A 149 -14.90 2.54 -3.71
C CYS A 149 -14.01 1.89 -4.77
N SER A 150 -12.76 2.34 -4.91
CA SER A 150 -11.79 1.73 -5.83
C SER A 150 -11.53 0.27 -5.50
N SER A 151 -11.36 -0.02 -4.21
CA SER A 151 -11.11 -1.37 -3.72
C SER A 151 -12.30 -2.30 -3.96
N ALA A 152 -13.50 -1.83 -3.65
CA ALA A 152 -14.73 -2.58 -3.86
C ALA A 152 -14.94 -2.85 -5.35
N PHE A 153 -14.73 -1.87 -6.20
CA PHE A 153 -14.85 -2.02 -7.65
C PHE A 153 -13.84 -3.04 -8.18
N TYR A 154 -12.59 -2.97 -7.75
CA TYR A 154 -11.54 -3.89 -8.18
C TYR A 154 -11.89 -5.34 -7.82
N ILE A 155 -12.25 -5.59 -6.56
CA ILE A 155 -12.56 -6.93 -6.07
C ILE A 155 -13.81 -7.48 -6.78
N TRP A 156 -14.84 -6.65 -6.92
CA TRP A 156 -16.06 -7.03 -7.63
C TRP A 156 -15.79 -7.36 -9.10
N PHE A 157 -15.08 -6.48 -9.80
CA PHE A 157 -14.80 -6.65 -11.23
C PHE A 157 -13.96 -7.90 -11.50
N MET A 158 -12.89 -8.09 -10.74
CA MET A 158 -12.03 -9.25 -10.89
C MET A 158 -12.77 -10.56 -10.55
N GLY A 159 -13.61 -10.54 -9.53
CA GLY A 159 -14.47 -11.67 -9.20
C GLY A 159 -15.49 -11.97 -10.29
N PHE A 160 -16.09 -10.92 -10.87
CA PHE A 160 -17.06 -11.04 -11.96
C PHE A 160 -16.47 -11.71 -13.20
N ILE A 161 -15.24 -11.35 -13.57
CA ILE A 161 -14.56 -11.97 -14.73
C ILE A 161 -13.90 -13.30 -14.42
N GLY A 162 -14.02 -13.81 -13.18
CA GLY A 162 -13.56 -15.14 -12.80
C GLY A 162 -12.09 -15.26 -12.43
N VAL A 163 -11.44 -14.16 -12.06
CA VAL A 163 -10.04 -14.17 -11.61
C VAL A 163 -9.97 -14.80 -10.21
N SER A 164 -9.03 -15.73 -10.01
CA SER A 164 -8.83 -16.36 -8.70
C SER A 164 -8.33 -15.38 -7.65
N ALA A 165 -8.56 -15.67 -6.38
CA ALA A 165 -8.15 -14.81 -5.27
C ALA A 165 -6.64 -14.53 -5.28
N LEU A 166 -5.82 -15.56 -5.50
CA LEU A 166 -4.36 -15.40 -5.57
C LEU A 166 -3.94 -14.52 -6.75
N ASN A 167 -4.54 -14.71 -7.91
CA ASN A 167 -4.23 -13.92 -9.11
C ASN A 167 -4.68 -12.46 -8.94
N MET A 168 -5.83 -12.19 -8.29
CA MET A 168 -6.24 -10.84 -7.93
C MET A 168 -5.18 -10.15 -7.07
N LEU A 169 -4.68 -10.87 -6.07
CA LEU A 169 -3.67 -10.34 -5.14
C LEU A 169 -2.35 -10.07 -5.86
N VAL A 170 -1.85 -11.01 -6.64
CA VAL A 170 -0.60 -10.85 -7.39
C VAL A 170 -0.70 -9.70 -8.40
N PHE A 171 -1.82 -9.61 -9.11
CA PHE A 171 -2.02 -8.55 -10.10
C PHE A 171 -1.99 -7.16 -9.46
N ILE A 172 -2.70 -6.95 -8.36
CA ILE A 172 -2.70 -5.63 -7.69
C ILE A 172 -1.33 -5.32 -7.05
N LEU A 173 -0.64 -6.32 -6.54
CA LEU A 173 0.70 -6.13 -5.97
C LEU A 173 1.68 -5.63 -7.04
N VAL A 174 1.73 -6.29 -8.18
CA VAL A 174 2.68 -5.94 -9.23
C VAL A 174 2.27 -4.65 -9.93
N LEU A 175 1.04 -4.56 -10.40
CA LEU A 175 0.56 -3.39 -11.12
C LEU A 175 0.52 -2.15 -10.22
N GLY A 176 0.00 -2.30 -9.02
CA GLY A 176 -0.07 -1.21 -8.05
C GLY A 176 1.31 -0.68 -7.67
N SER A 177 2.28 -1.58 -7.47
CA SER A 177 3.66 -1.19 -7.16
C SER A 177 4.33 -0.45 -8.31
N VAL A 178 4.15 -0.92 -9.54
CA VAL A 178 4.72 -0.27 -10.73
C VAL A 178 4.13 1.12 -10.91
N ILE A 179 2.82 1.25 -10.84
CA ILE A 179 2.14 2.55 -10.95
C ILE A 179 2.59 3.50 -9.83
N SER A 180 2.62 3.02 -8.60
CA SER A 180 3.01 3.82 -7.44
C SER A 180 4.47 4.28 -7.53
N LEU A 181 5.39 3.40 -7.91
CA LEU A 181 6.81 3.77 -8.13
C LEU A 181 6.94 4.82 -9.22
N ALA A 182 6.22 4.66 -10.33
CA ALA A 182 6.23 5.64 -11.41
C ALA A 182 5.73 7.01 -10.91
N LEU A 183 4.65 7.05 -10.14
CA LEU A 183 4.10 8.29 -9.60
C LEU A 183 5.03 8.95 -8.58
N ILE A 184 5.69 8.15 -7.73
CA ILE A 184 6.65 8.68 -6.76
C ILE A 184 7.85 9.31 -7.47
N LEU A 185 8.34 8.68 -8.53
CA LEU A 185 9.50 9.17 -9.28
C LEU A 185 9.17 10.37 -10.15
N LEU A 186 7.98 10.39 -10.77
CA LEU A 186 7.58 11.45 -11.71
C LEU A 186 7.00 12.66 -11.01
N ILE A 187 6.36 12.49 -9.86
CA ILE A 187 5.69 13.56 -9.12
C ILE A 187 6.23 13.59 -7.69
N PRO A 188 7.40 14.22 -7.47
CA PRO A 188 7.97 14.35 -6.14
C PRO A 188 7.19 15.35 -5.29
N LYS A 189 7.36 15.27 -3.97
CA LYS A 189 6.75 16.23 -3.05
C LYS A 189 7.24 17.65 -3.36
N PRO A 190 6.34 18.65 -3.48
CA PRO A 190 6.73 20.04 -3.67
C PRO A 190 7.62 20.52 -2.52
N VAL A 191 8.73 21.20 -2.86
CA VAL A 191 9.55 21.88 -1.87
C VAL A 191 8.81 23.14 -1.45
N HIS A 192 8.36 23.23 -0.19
CA HIS A 192 7.94 24.50 0.38
C HIS A 192 9.18 25.35 0.51
N ASP A 193 9.21 26.51 -0.19
CA ASP A 193 10.22 27.55 0.07
C ASP A 193 10.03 28.03 1.51
N THR A 194 10.95 27.66 2.38
CA THR A 194 11.05 28.09 3.78
C THR A 194 11.53 29.54 3.90
N HIS A 195 11.31 30.38 2.89
CA HIS A 195 11.77 31.75 2.87
C HIS A 195 10.82 32.76 3.52
N TYR A 196 9.84 32.32 4.32
CA TYR A 196 8.92 33.25 5.02
C TYR A 196 9.04 33.26 6.54
N GLU A 197 10.13 32.75 7.12
CA GLU A 197 10.38 32.87 8.55
C GLU A 197 11.64 33.69 8.88
N GLU A 198 11.85 34.82 8.24
CA GLU A 198 12.77 35.83 8.78
C GLU A 198 12.17 37.22 8.49
N ILE A 199 11.17 37.60 9.28
CA ILE A 199 10.86 39.03 9.48
C ILE A 199 10.98 39.28 10.98
N PRO A 200 11.86 40.19 11.39
CA PRO A 200 12.14 40.53 12.78
C PRO A 200 10.95 41.18 13.48
#